data_be1bf454e51b2f336c2441ed74ad03de
#
_entry.id   be1bf454e51b2f336c2441ed74ad03de
#
_cell.length_a   1.000
_cell.length_b   1.000
_cell.length_c   1.000
_cell.angle_alpha   90.00
_cell.angle_beta   90.00
_cell.angle_gamma   90.00
#
_symmetry.space_group_name_H-M   'P 1'
#
loop_
_entity.id
_entity.type
_entity.pdbx_description
1 polymer ?
#
loop_
_entity_poly.entity_id
_entity_poly.type
_entity_poly.pdbx_seq_one_letter_code
_entity_poly.pdbx_strand_id
1 'polypeptide(L)'
;MDYEEFKRKILDWDSIKGYIYPILLSTKENAELLEKLVSMPMLDLSVAYIIRKEMPNGYYGSVKISKEMLECYGISAQELHRQAMENLERDGYEFQDMQTLVKNYLSAELSGIWNATSKPPVEMYILTNNKSYGAAGILNKELIRKFAGKRDYYILPSSLHETIFVPASNENGKEMLDSMVKEVNADVLDAEDVLSDHSYFYDAKADEIRMCA
;
A
#
# COMPACT_ATOMS: atom_id res chain seq x y z
N MET A 1 -2.36 -18.12 24.85
CA MET A 1 -1.69 -18.90 23.80
C MET A 1 -0.21 -18.85 24.12
N ASP A 2 0.42 -20.01 24.34
CA ASP A 2 1.86 -20.08 24.56
C ASP A 2 2.65 -19.94 23.26
N TYR A 3 3.99 -19.79 23.36
CA TYR A 3 4.87 -19.57 22.21
C TYR A 3 4.88 -20.74 21.23
N GLU A 4 4.85 -21.99 21.73
CA GLU A 4 4.87 -23.18 20.87
C GLU A 4 3.55 -23.38 20.13
N GLU A 5 2.42 -23.06 20.77
CA GLU A 5 1.11 -23.06 20.12
C GLU A 5 1.03 -21.99 19.04
N PHE A 6 1.55 -20.79 19.30
CA PHE A 6 1.64 -19.69 18.31
C PHE A 6 2.49 -20.12 17.10
N LYS A 7 3.70 -20.62 17.36
CA LYS A 7 4.63 -21.08 16.33
C LYS A 7 4.01 -22.18 15.45
N ARG A 8 3.35 -23.16 16.07
CA ARG A 8 2.68 -24.22 15.32
C ARG A 8 1.56 -23.67 14.42
N LYS A 9 0.77 -22.70 14.91
CA LYS A 9 -0.32 -22.10 14.13
C LYS A 9 0.16 -21.28 12.95
N ILE A 10 1.23 -20.51 13.10
CA ILE A 10 1.77 -19.71 12.00
C ILE A 10 2.50 -20.53 10.94
N LEU A 11 2.86 -21.78 11.24
CA LEU A 11 3.46 -22.72 10.28
C LEU A 11 2.44 -23.69 9.67
N ASP A 12 1.16 -23.59 10.04
CA ASP A 12 0.08 -24.38 9.46
C ASP A 12 -0.70 -23.57 8.43
N TRP A 13 -0.56 -23.94 7.16
CA TRP A 13 -1.17 -23.25 6.03
C TRP A 13 -2.69 -23.05 6.19
N ASP A 14 -3.42 -24.09 6.56
CA ASP A 14 -4.87 -24.02 6.69
C ASP A 14 -5.34 -23.07 7.79
N SER A 15 -4.52 -22.90 8.82
CA SER A 15 -4.79 -21.96 9.91
C SER A 15 -4.54 -20.51 9.54
N ILE A 16 -3.65 -20.21 8.57
CA ILE A 16 -3.19 -18.85 8.30
C ILE A 16 -3.59 -18.31 6.92
N LYS A 17 -3.97 -19.15 5.96
CA LYS A 17 -4.24 -18.73 4.57
C LYS A 17 -5.25 -17.58 4.46
N GLY A 18 -6.24 -17.48 5.35
CA GLY A 18 -7.21 -16.38 5.39
C GLY A 18 -6.66 -15.06 5.96
N TYR A 19 -5.42 -15.05 6.48
CA TYR A 19 -4.77 -13.89 7.09
C TYR A 19 -3.53 -13.44 6.31
N ILE A 20 -3.30 -14.00 5.12
CA ILE A 20 -2.16 -13.66 4.27
C ILE A 20 -2.51 -12.47 3.39
N TYR A 21 -1.66 -11.45 3.42
CA TYR A 21 -1.82 -10.25 2.61
C TYR A 21 -0.51 -9.88 1.94
N PRO A 22 -0.56 -9.30 0.72
CA PRO A 22 0.64 -8.74 0.10
C PRO A 22 0.99 -7.41 0.76
N ILE A 23 2.28 -7.10 0.78
CA ILE A 23 2.83 -5.79 1.11
C ILE A 23 3.78 -5.35 0.01
N LEU A 24 4.00 -4.06 -0.10
CA LEU A 24 5.03 -3.50 -0.96
C LEU A 24 6.25 -3.13 -0.14
N LEU A 25 7.42 -3.36 -0.70
CA LEU A 25 8.71 -2.97 -0.14
C LEU A 25 9.57 -2.34 -1.24
N SER A 26 10.35 -1.31 -0.90
CA SER A 26 11.40 -0.82 -1.78
C SER A 26 12.40 -1.94 -2.05
N THR A 27 12.58 -2.33 -3.31
CA THR A 27 13.50 -3.41 -3.67
C THR A 27 14.92 -3.06 -3.28
N LYS A 28 15.31 -1.81 -3.49
CA LYS A 28 16.66 -1.31 -3.21
C LYS A 28 16.95 -1.28 -1.71
N GLU A 29 16.06 -0.66 -0.93
CA GLU A 29 16.29 -0.43 0.50
C GLU A 29 16.12 -1.71 1.34
N ASN A 30 15.40 -2.73 0.80
CA ASN A 30 15.15 -3.99 1.48
C ASN A 30 15.88 -5.19 0.85
N ALA A 31 16.97 -4.98 0.08
CA ALA A 31 17.63 -6.04 -0.67
C ALA A 31 18.02 -7.25 0.20
N GLU A 32 18.69 -7.04 1.34
CA GLU A 32 19.09 -8.12 2.25
C GLU A 32 17.90 -8.86 2.89
N LEU A 33 16.83 -8.11 3.20
CA LEU A 33 15.61 -8.70 3.74
C LEU A 33 14.90 -9.57 2.71
N LEU A 34 14.81 -9.09 1.47
CA LEU A 34 14.17 -9.79 0.35
C LEU A 34 14.87 -11.10 -0.04
N GLU A 35 16.17 -11.25 0.25
CA GLU A 35 16.85 -12.54 0.08
C GLU A 35 16.20 -13.66 0.91
N LYS A 36 15.63 -13.33 2.07
CA LYS A 36 15.00 -14.28 3.00
C LYS A 36 13.49 -14.41 2.80
N LEU A 37 12.86 -13.42 2.22
CA LEU A 37 11.41 -13.39 2.04
C LEU A 37 10.97 -14.04 0.72
N VAL A 38 9.72 -14.51 0.71
CA VAL A 38 9.03 -14.81 -0.55
C VAL A 38 8.61 -13.48 -1.15
N SER A 39 9.06 -13.19 -2.37
CA SER A 39 8.73 -11.92 -3.04
C SER A 39 8.61 -12.07 -4.56
N MET A 40 7.91 -11.13 -5.18
CA MET A 40 7.77 -10.99 -6.63
C MET A 40 8.04 -9.54 -7.05
N PRO A 41 8.68 -9.30 -8.21
CA PRO A 41 8.98 -7.94 -8.66
C PRO A 41 7.69 -7.20 -9.09
N MET A 42 7.63 -5.90 -8.79
CA MET A 42 6.63 -4.96 -9.28
C MET A 42 7.29 -3.59 -9.51
N LEU A 43 7.61 -3.27 -10.76
CA LEU A 43 8.38 -2.08 -11.12
C LEU A 43 9.73 -2.09 -10.37
N ASP A 44 10.06 -1.03 -9.63
CA ASP A 44 11.22 -0.95 -8.73
C ASP A 44 10.91 -1.39 -7.28
N LEU A 45 9.68 -1.85 -7.04
CA LEU A 45 9.24 -2.41 -5.78
C LEU A 45 9.22 -3.94 -5.80
N SER A 46 9.09 -4.52 -4.62
CA SER A 46 8.88 -5.96 -4.43
C SER A 46 7.58 -6.20 -3.66
N VAL A 47 6.74 -7.09 -4.20
CA VAL A 47 5.58 -7.62 -3.48
C VAL A 47 6.09 -8.73 -2.56
N ALA A 48 6.03 -8.51 -1.26
CA ALA A 48 6.26 -9.52 -0.23
C ALA A 48 4.93 -9.87 0.46
N TYR A 49 4.96 -10.81 1.39
CA TYR A 49 3.73 -11.33 2.01
C TYR A 49 3.85 -11.31 3.52
N ILE A 50 2.73 -11.03 4.19
CA ILE A 50 2.61 -11.07 5.64
C ILE A 50 1.41 -11.94 6.05
N ILE A 51 1.52 -12.54 7.22
CA ILE A 51 0.36 -12.93 8.01
C ILE A 51 -0.03 -11.68 8.81
N ARG A 52 -1.25 -11.16 8.64
CA ARG A 52 -1.75 -10.02 9.40
C ARG A 52 -3.01 -10.42 10.15
N LYS A 53 -3.03 -10.20 11.43
CA LYS A 53 -4.17 -10.54 12.28
C LYS A 53 -4.48 -9.44 13.27
N GLU A 54 -5.77 -9.15 13.45
CA GLU A 54 -6.23 -8.25 14.48
C GLU A 54 -6.05 -8.89 15.86
N MET A 55 -5.46 -8.13 16.77
CA MET A 55 -5.22 -8.50 18.15
C MET A 55 -6.40 -8.07 19.04
N PRO A 56 -6.59 -8.67 20.22
CA PRO A 56 -7.72 -8.32 21.12
C PRO A 56 -7.78 -6.84 21.55
N ASN A 57 -6.67 -6.11 21.42
CA ASN A 57 -6.58 -4.67 21.73
C ASN A 57 -6.92 -3.77 20.52
N GLY A 58 -7.38 -4.35 19.40
CA GLY A 58 -7.72 -3.62 18.17
C GLY A 58 -6.52 -3.26 17.27
N TYR A 59 -5.29 -3.56 17.68
CA TYR A 59 -4.12 -3.39 16.82
C TYR A 59 -3.90 -4.60 15.92
N TYR A 60 -3.18 -4.40 14.82
CA TYR A 60 -2.80 -5.47 13.90
C TYR A 60 -1.38 -5.94 14.20
N GLY A 61 -1.23 -7.24 14.48
CA GLY A 61 0.08 -7.89 14.47
C GLY A 61 0.39 -8.44 13.09
N SER A 62 1.65 -8.40 12.67
CA SER A 62 2.07 -8.97 11.39
C SER A 62 3.38 -9.74 11.49
N VAL A 63 3.52 -10.77 10.65
CA VAL A 63 4.74 -11.58 10.47
C VAL A 63 5.02 -11.69 8.98
N LYS A 64 6.22 -11.29 8.53
CA LYS A 64 6.64 -11.43 7.13
C LYS A 64 6.89 -12.91 6.82
N ILE A 65 6.46 -13.40 5.66
CA ILE A 65 6.58 -14.80 5.26
C ILE A 65 7.94 -15.03 4.62
N SER A 66 8.76 -15.84 5.29
CA SER A 66 10.08 -16.26 4.79
C SER A 66 9.98 -17.45 3.82
N LYS A 67 11.07 -17.70 3.11
CA LYS A 67 11.20 -18.89 2.23
C LYS A 67 11.09 -20.19 3.02
N GLU A 68 11.65 -20.24 4.23
CA GLU A 68 11.55 -21.40 5.12
C GLU A 68 10.10 -21.65 5.56
N MET A 69 9.34 -20.60 5.83
CA MET A 69 7.90 -20.73 6.15
C MET A 69 7.13 -21.30 4.95
N LEU A 70 7.44 -20.85 3.73
CA LEU A 70 6.82 -21.37 2.51
C LEU A 70 7.08 -22.87 2.33
N GLU A 71 8.30 -23.31 2.61
CA GLU A 71 8.65 -24.75 2.60
C GLU A 71 7.82 -25.54 3.61
N CYS A 72 7.63 -25.01 4.82
CA CYS A 72 6.77 -25.62 5.84
C CYS A 72 5.30 -25.71 5.40
N TYR A 73 4.81 -24.74 4.64
CA TYR A 73 3.44 -24.75 4.10
C TYR A 73 3.24 -25.80 2.99
N GLY A 74 4.30 -26.24 2.33
CA GLY A 74 4.24 -27.21 1.24
C GLY A 74 3.52 -26.70 -0.01
N ILE A 75 3.49 -25.37 -0.21
CA ILE A 75 2.84 -24.72 -1.35
C ILE A 75 3.86 -23.96 -2.22
N SER A 76 3.47 -23.61 -3.42
CA SER A 76 4.27 -22.76 -4.31
C SER A 76 4.14 -21.27 -3.98
N ALA A 77 5.14 -20.46 -4.40
CA ALA A 77 5.07 -19.01 -4.30
C ALA A 77 3.88 -18.43 -5.10
N GLN A 78 3.50 -19.06 -6.22
CA GLN A 78 2.34 -18.67 -7.01
C GLN A 78 1.03 -18.91 -6.26
N GLU A 79 0.93 -19.99 -5.52
CA GLU A 79 -0.25 -20.26 -4.68
C GLU A 79 -0.35 -19.30 -3.51
N LEU A 80 0.78 -18.99 -2.85
CA LEU A 80 0.84 -17.94 -1.84
C LEU A 80 0.36 -16.60 -2.39
N HIS A 81 0.88 -16.22 -3.57
CA HIS A 81 0.48 -14.98 -4.24
C HIS A 81 -1.02 -14.95 -4.53
N ARG A 82 -1.55 -16.02 -5.15
CA ARG A 82 -2.98 -16.12 -5.47
C ARG A 82 -3.84 -15.93 -4.22
N GLN A 83 -3.50 -16.62 -3.14
CA GLN A 83 -4.23 -16.50 -1.87
C GLN A 83 -4.15 -15.09 -1.28
N ALA A 84 -2.97 -14.47 -1.32
CA ALA A 84 -2.79 -13.10 -0.84
C ALA A 84 -3.63 -12.11 -1.63
N MET A 85 -3.71 -12.27 -2.96
CA MET A 85 -4.54 -11.41 -3.83
C MET A 85 -6.04 -11.60 -3.58
N GLU A 86 -6.52 -12.84 -3.38
CA GLU A 86 -7.91 -13.09 -2.99
C GLU A 86 -8.29 -12.43 -1.65
N ASN A 87 -7.37 -12.41 -0.69
CA ASN A 87 -7.59 -11.75 0.58
C ASN A 87 -7.53 -10.22 0.44
N LEU A 88 -6.63 -9.70 -0.41
CA LEU A 88 -6.52 -8.27 -0.70
C LEU A 88 -7.85 -7.70 -1.24
N GLU A 89 -8.52 -8.40 -2.15
CA GLU A 89 -9.80 -7.96 -2.73
C GLU A 89 -10.89 -7.77 -1.66
N ARG A 90 -10.80 -8.49 -0.55
CA ARG A 90 -11.77 -8.45 0.57
C ARG A 90 -11.32 -7.54 1.71
N ASP A 91 -10.15 -6.92 1.61
CA ASP A 91 -9.52 -6.20 2.73
C ASP A 91 -10.10 -4.80 2.99
N GLY A 92 -11.07 -4.38 2.19
CA GLY A 92 -11.78 -3.13 2.41
C GLY A 92 -11.00 -1.89 1.97
N TYR A 93 -10.19 -2.00 0.93
CA TYR A 93 -9.52 -0.85 0.31
C TYR A 93 -10.52 0.14 -0.28
N GLU A 94 -10.26 1.42 -0.07
CA GLU A 94 -11.08 2.50 -0.60
C GLU A 94 -10.24 3.71 -1.00
N PHE A 95 -10.79 4.51 -1.92
CA PHE A 95 -10.25 5.81 -2.26
C PHE A 95 -10.96 6.88 -1.42
N GLN A 96 -10.19 7.67 -0.71
CA GLN A 96 -10.68 8.78 0.12
C GLN A 96 -10.21 10.11 -0.48
N ASP A 97 -11.13 11.06 -0.61
CA ASP A 97 -10.80 12.42 -1.04
C ASP A 97 -10.00 13.15 0.03
N MET A 98 -8.80 13.62 -0.31
CA MET A 98 -7.88 14.28 0.62
C MET A 98 -8.49 15.53 1.25
N GLN A 99 -9.27 16.31 0.50
CA GLN A 99 -9.90 17.51 1.02
C GLN A 99 -10.92 17.17 2.10
N THR A 100 -11.67 16.11 1.88
CA THR A 100 -12.68 15.63 2.84
C THR A 100 -12.00 15.14 4.12
N LEU A 101 -10.89 14.43 4.02
CA LEU A 101 -10.10 14.00 5.19
C LEU A 101 -9.56 15.18 5.98
N VAL A 102 -8.93 16.14 5.32
CA VAL A 102 -8.38 17.34 5.96
C VAL A 102 -9.50 18.15 6.62
N LYS A 103 -10.64 18.33 5.96
CA LYS A 103 -11.80 19.02 6.56
C LYS A 103 -12.31 18.32 7.80
N ASN A 104 -12.45 17.00 7.76
CA ASN A 104 -12.93 16.22 8.90
C ASN A 104 -11.97 16.30 10.08
N TYR A 105 -10.65 16.20 9.82
CA TYR A 105 -9.61 16.34 10.84
C TYR A 105 -9.61 17.73 11.47
N LEU A 106 -9.61 18.78 10.65
CA LEU A 106 -9.60 20.17 11.13
C LEU A 106 -10.92 20.58 11.81
N SER A 107 -12.06 20.06 11.37
CA SER A 107 -13.34 20.31 12.03
C SER A 107 -13.43 19.66 13.41
N ALA A 108 -12.74 18.56 13.64
CA ALA A 108 -12.64 17.92 14.94
C ALA A 108 -11.74 18.69 15.93
N GLU A 109 -10.67 19.32 15.43
CA GLU A 109 -9.70 20.04 16.29
C GLU A 109 -9.86 21.56 16.33
N LEU A 110 -10.36 22.19 15.24
CA LEU A 110 -10.34 23.63 15.06
C LEU A 110 -11.70 24.22 14.65
N SER A 111 -12.77 23.85 15.30
CA SER A 111 -14.15 24.30 14.98
C SER A 111 -14.39 25.83 14.98
N GLY A 112 -13.35 26.65 14.94
CA GLY A 112 -13.46 28.12 15.00
C GLY A 112 -12.52 28.94 14.12
N ILE A 113 -11.52 28.38 13.44
CA ILE A 113 -10.42 29.20 12.90
C ILE A 113 -10.23 29.10 11.37
N TRP A 114 -10.77 28.11 10.68
CA TRP A 114 -10.54 28.00 9.24
C TRP A 114 -11.79 28.25 8.40
N ASN A 115 -11.69 29.27 7.55
CA ASN A 115 -12.62 29.45 6.43
C ASN A 115 -12.29 28.41 5.35
N ALA A 116 -13.05 27.32 5.33
CA ALA A 116 -12.91 26.18 4.40
C ALA A 116 -13.26 26.53 2.92
N THR A 117 -12.94 27.73 2.45
CA THR A 117 -13.29 28.22 1.11
C THR A 117 -12.16 28.09 0.09
N SER A 118 -10.93 27.80 0.50
CA SER A 118 -9.85 27.55 -0.46
C SER A 118 -9.84 26.08 -0.86
N LYS A 119 -10.27 25.81 -2.09
CA LYS A 119 -10.05 24.50 -2.74
C LYS A 119 -8.53 24.26 -2.76
N PRO A 120 -8.02 23.08 -2.32
CA PRO A 120 -6.60 22.81 -2.48
C PRO A 120 -6.23 22.92 -3.96
N PRO A 121 -5.00 23.34 -4.25
CA PRO A 121 -4.57 23.60 -5.63
C PRO A 121 -4.57 22.35 -6.51
N VAL A 122 -4.54 21.16 -5.91
CA VAL A 122 -4.48 19.87 -6.62
C VAL A 122 -5.51 18.90 -6.04
N GLU A 123 -6.28 18.27 -6.93
CA GLU A 123 -7.19 17.17 -6.60
C GLU A 123 -6.36 15.92 -6.25
N MET A 124 -6.54 15.36 -5.05
CA MET A 124 -5.78 14.21 -4.56
C MET A 124 -6.68 13.20 -3.86
N TYR A 125 -6.38 11.92 -4.05
CA TYR A 125 -7.08 10.81 -3.40
C TYR A 125 -6.10 9.90 -2.72
N ILE A 126 -6.43 9.42 -1.53
CA ILE A 126 -5.65 8.43 -0.79
C ILE A 126 -6.28 7.07 -1.00
N LEU A 127 -5.49 6.11 -1.46
CA LEU A 127 -5.84 4.69 -1.46
C LEU A 127 -5.31 4.05 -0.18
N THR A 128 -6.22 3.56 0.65
CA THR A 128 -5.89 2.94 1.94
C THR A 128 -6.91 1.87 2.31
N ASN A 129 -6.57 1.01 3.28
CA ASN A 129 -7.49 0.08 3.92
C ASN A 129 -7.75 0.45 5.39
N ASN A 130 -7.28 1.61 5.85
CA ASN A 130 -7.37 2.07 7.24
C ASN A 130 -6.80 1.07 8.29
N LYS A 131 -5.87 0.21 7.87
CA LYS A 131 -5.20 -0.79 8.72
C LYS A 131 -3.70 -0.53 8.69
N SER A 132 -2.93 -1.49 8.13
CA SER A 132 -1.48 -1.34 7.92
C SER A 132 -1.11 -1.87 6.54
N TYR A 133 -0.03 -1.35 5.98
CA TYR A 133 0.45 -1.72 4.64
C TYR A 133 -0.54 -1.42 3.51
N GLY A 134 -1.27 -0.31 3.63
CA GLY A 134 -2.32 0.09 2.70
C GLY A 134 -1.83 0.38 1.27
N ALA A 135 -0.53 0.67 1.08
CA ALA A 135 0.03 0.87 -0.25
C ALA A 135 -0.14 -0.35 -1.19
N ALA A 136 -0.26 -1.56 -0.63
CA ALA A 136 -0.53 -2.76 -1.42
C ALA A 136 -1.86 -2.70 -2.19
N GLY A 137 -2.75 -1.76 -1.87
CA GLY A 137 -3.98 -1.50 -2.62
C GLY A 137 -3.77 -1.24 -4.11
N ILE A 138 -2.58 -0.76 -4.53
CA ILE A 138 -2.26 -0.58 -5.97
C ILE A 138 -2.18 -1.91 -6.75
N LEU A 139 -2.12 -3.04 -6.06
CA LEU A 139 -2.19 -4.37 -6.68
C LEU A 139 -3.63 -4.75 -7.08
N ASN A 140 -4.65 -4.09 -6.52
CA ASN A 140 -6.06 -4.34 -6.83
C ASN A 140 -6.48 -3.60 -8.12
N LYS A 141 -6.19 -4.21 -9.26
CA LYS A 141 -6.46 -3.62 -10.58
C LYS A 141 -7.93 -3.30 -10.78
N GLU A 142 -8.85 -4.13 -10.30
CA GLU A 142 -10.29 -3.89 -10.45
C GLU A 142 -10.74 -2.65 -9.69
N LEU A 143 -10.26 -2.46 -8.47
CA LEU A 143 -10.54 -1.27 -7.66
C LEU A 143 -10.03 0.00 -8.35
N ILE A 144 -8.77 -0.02 -8.84
CA ILE A 144 -8.18 1.12 -9.54
C ILE A 144 -8.96 1.45 -10.81
N ARG A 145 -9.26 0.44 -11.64
CA ARG A 145 -10.03 0.61 -12.88
C ARG A 145 -11.41 1.22 -12.60
N LYS A 146 -12.10 0.72 -11.57
CA LYS A 146 -13.41 1.23 -11.16
C LYS A 146 -13.34 2.68 -10.69
N PHE A 147 -12.32 3.03 -9.91
CA PHE A 147 -12.09 4.39 -9.44
C PHE A 147 -11.72 5.34 -10.58
N ALA A 148 -10.72 4.96 -11.37
CA ALA A 148 -10.15 5.82 -12.41
C ALA A 148 -11.11 6.05 -13.59
N GLY A 149 -11.95 5.06 -13.94
CA GLY A 149 -12.83 5.12 -15.10
C GLY A 149 -12.04 5.26 -16.40
N LYS A 150 -11.99 6.49 -16.94
CA LYS A 150 -11.24 6.83 -18.16
C LYS A 150 -10.14 7.87 -17.93
N ARG A 151 -9.86 8.20 -16.67
CA ARG A 151 -8.86 9.21 -16.31
C ARG A 151 -7.54 8.55 -15.97
N ASP A 152 -6.48 9.13 -16.48
CA ASP A 152 -5.12 8.78 -16.09
C ASP A 152 -4.76 9.42 -14.75
N TYR A 153 -3.87 8.77 -14.00
CA TYR A 153 -3.43 9.24 -12.70
C TYR A 153 -1.92 9.09 -12.54
N TYR A 154 -1.32 10.06 -11.89
CA TYR A 154 -0.04 9.84 -11.20
C TYR A 154 -0.31 9.15 -9.86
N ILE A 155 0.56 8.23 -9.49
CA ILE A 155 0.53 7.50 -8.23
C ILE A 155 1.81 7.82 -7.48
N LEU A 156 1.67 8.32 -6.25
CA LEU A 156 2.79 8.67 -5.38
C LEU A 156 2.91 7.61 -4.27
N PRO A 157 3.79 6.62 -4.43
CA PRO A 157 3.98 5.55 -3.44
C PRO A 157 5.06 5.95 -2.44
N SER A 158 4.87 7.05 -1.73
CA SER A 158 5.84 7.53 -0.75
C SER A 158 5.92 6.62 0.48
N SER A 159 4.80 6.09 0.95
CA SER A 159 4.70 5.28 2.17
C SER A 159 4.21 3.86 1.89
N LEU A 160 4.62 2.90 2.74
CA LEU A 160 4.05 1.54 2.71
C LEU A 160 2.62 1.47 3.29
N HIS A 161 2.14 2.54 3.92
CA HIS A 161 0.81 2.57 4.54
C HIS A 161 -0.30 3.03 3.61
N GLU A 162 0.03 3.83 2.60
CA GLU A 162 -0.94 4.41 1.67
C GLU A 162 -0.29 4.87 0.37
N THR A 163 -1.09 5.07 -0.65
CA THR A 163 -0.66 5.71 -1.91
C THR A 163 -1.58 6.84 -2.29
N ILE A 164 -1.00 7.92 -2.82
CA ILE A 164 -1.75 9.09 -3.26
C ILE A 164 -1.94 9.04 -4.77
N PHE A 165 -3.17 9.26 -5.22
CA PHE A 165 -3.55 9.35 -6.62
C PHE A 165 -3.86 10.80 -6.98
N VAL A 166 -3.17 11.32 -7.99
CA VAL A 166 -3.32 12.68 -8.51
C VAL A 166 -3.78 12.58 -9.96
N PRO A 167 -4.93 13.15 -10.36
CA PRO A 167 -5.34 13.15 -11.75
C PRO A 167 -4.25 13.70 -12.66
N ALA A 168 -3.95 13.00 -13.74
CA ALA A 168 -3.00 13.48 -14.74
C ALA A 168 -3.65 14.64 -15.52
N SER A 169 -3.17 15.85 -15.28
CA SER A 169 -3.56 17.06 -16.00
C SER A 169 -2.29 17.76 -16.50
N ASN A 170 -2.43 18.62 -17.50
CA ASN A 170 -1.31 19.40 -18.02
C ASN A 170 -0.71 20.39 -16.98
N GLU A 171 -1.41 20.61 -15.87
CA GLU A 171 -0.98 21.49 -14.79
C GLU A 171 -0.11 20.79 -13.75
N ASN A 172 -0.18 19.46 -13.68
CA ASN A 172 0.58 18.64 -12.73
C ASN A 172 1.74 17.96 -13.47
N GLY A 173 2.89 18.60 -13.50
CA GLY A 173 4.10 18.03 -14.09
C GLY A 173 4.71 16.95 -13.19
N LYS A 174 5.26 15.88 -13.80
CA LYS A 174 6.00 14.81 -13.12
C LYS A 174 7.03 15.36 -12.13
N GLU A 175 7.84 16.34 -12.56
CA GLU A 175 8.91 16.93 -11.75
C GLU A 175 8.39 17.53 -10.43
N MET A 176 7.21 18.17 -10.46
CA MET A 176 6.57 18.70 -9.26
C MET A 176 6.14 17.57 -8.31
N LEU A 177 5.56 16.50 -8.85
CA LEU A 177 5.08 15.37 -8.06
C LEU A 177 6.25 14.56 -7.48
N ASP A 178 7.31 14.33 -8.22
CA ASP A 178 8.52 13.68 -7.72
C ASP A 178 9.20 14.53 -6.61
N SER A 179 9.15 15.86 -6.74
CA SER A 179 9.66 16.75 -5.68
C SER A 179 8.80 16.63 -4.41
N MET A 180 7.48 16.56 -4.56
CA MET A 180 6.56 16.34 -3.41
C MET A 180 6.82 15.00 -2.73
N VAL A 181 7.02 13.92 -3.47
CA VAL A 181 7.35 12.60 -2.90
C VAL A 181 8.64 12.69 -2.08
N LYS A 182 9.69 13.30 -2.63
CA LYS A 182 10.99 13.45 -1.94
C LYS A 182 10.88 14.30 -0.68
N GLU A 183 10.12 15.39 -0.71
CA GLU A 183 9.90 16.26 0.44
C GLU A 183 9.16 15.51 1.56
N VAL A 184 8.08 14.80 1.23
CA VAL A 184 7.35 13.97 2.21
C VAL A 184 8.25 12.88 2.80
N ASN A 185 9.03 12.19 1.99
CA ASN A 185 9.94 11.14 2.46
C ASN A 185 11.00 11.69 3.42
N ALA A 186 11.51 12.90 3.17
CA ALA A 186 12.56 13.51 4.00
C ALA A 186 12.04 14.03 5.35
N ASP A 187 10.81 14.57 5.38
CA ASP A 187 10.32 15.35 6.51
C ASP A 187 9.32 14.60 7.39
N VAL A 188 8.63 13.57 6.86
CA VAL A 188 7.44 13.00 7.50
C VAL A 188 7.56 11.50 7.76
N LEU A 189 8.34 10.76 6.97
CA LEU A 189 8.37 9.30 7.03
C LEU A 189 9.61 8.77 7.76
N ASP A 190 9.41 7.67 8.49
CA ASP A 190 10.52 6.84 8.92
C ASP A 190 11.14 6.14 7.70
N ALA A 191 12.48 5.99 7.70
CA ALA A 191 13.20 5.41 6.56
C ALA A 191 12.71 4.00 6.18
N GLU A 192 12.17 3.26 7.14
CA GLU A 192 11.63 1.91 6.94
C GLU A 192 10.29 1.91 6.19
N ASP A 193 9.58 3.05 6.20
CA ASP A 193 8.26 3.21 5.59
C ASP A 193 8.31 3.73 4.16
N VAL A 194 9.47 4.23 3.72
CA VAL A 194 9.66 4.79 2.38
C VAL A 194 9.63 3.67 1.33
N LEU A 195 8.74 3.80 0.34
CA LEU A 195 8.65 2.88 -0.80
C LEU A 195 9.46 3.34 -2.00
N SER A 196 9.25 4.57 -2.45
CA SER A 196 9.89 5.12 -3.64
C SER A 196 10.08 6.63 -3.50
N ASP A 197 11.02 7.20 -4.25
CA ASP A 197 11.32 8.63 -4.32
C ASP A 197 10.79 9.31 -5.60
N HIS A 198 9.94 8.60 -6.34
CA HIS A 198 9.34 9.10 -7.58
C HIS A 198 7.91 8.59 -7.77
N SER A 199 7.20 9.22 -8.72
CA SER A 199 5.83 8.88 -9.06
C SER A 199 5.75 7.77 -10.11
N TYR A 200 4.65 7.00 -10.08
CA TYR A 200 4.21 6.11 -11.17
C TYR A 200 3.08 6.75 -11.94
N PHE A 201 2.74 6.14 -13.07
CA PHE A 201 1.65 6.58 -13.91
C PHE A 201 0.68 5.42 -14.18
N TYR A 202 -0.59 5.63 -13.90
CA TYR A 202 -1.65 4.73 -14.31
C TYR A 202 -2.25 5.22 -15.64
N ASP A 203 -2.10 4.41 -16.67
CA ASP A 203 -2.69 4.60 -17.99
C ASP A 203 -4.05 3.90 -18.02
N ALA A 204 -5.13 4.67 -17.97
CA ALA A 204 -6.49 4.13 -17.93
C ALA A 204 -6.90 3.41 -19.23
N LYS A 205 -6.27 3.73 -20.36
CA LYS A 205 -6.54 3.07 -21.65
C LYS A 205 -5.85 1.71 -21.73
N ALA A 206 -4.62 1.61 -21.23
CA ALA A 206 -3.85 0.37 -21.16
C ALA A 206 -4.22 -0.49 -19.96
N ASP A 207 -4.85 0.10 -18.92
CA ASP A 207 -5.11 -0.52 -17.61
C ASP A 207 -3.82 -1.00 -16.94
N GLU A 208 -2.78 -0.15 -16.97
CA GLU A 208 -1.45 -0.49 -16.49
C GLU A 208 -0.84 0.64 -15.63
N ILE A 209 -0.13 0.23 -14.57
CA ILE A 209 0.76 1.11 -13.81
C ILE A 209 2.16 0.95 -14.36
N ARG A 210 2.83 2.06 -14.64
CA ARG A 210 4.20 2.09 -15.18
C ARG A 210 5.06 3.14 -14.50
N MET A 211 6.36 2.98 -14.60
CA MET A 211 7.31 4.02 -14.22
C MET A 211 7.05 5.26 -15.08
N CYS A 212 7.09 6.44 -14.46
CA CYS A 212 7.15 7.67 -15.23
C CYS A 212 8.51 7.78 -15.91
N ALA A 213 8.51 7.82 -17.24
CA ALA A 213 9.73 7.96 -18.05
C ALA A 213 10.32 9.38 -17.91
#